data_d5c3157ca35ed67c2d9594e5cba8377c
#
_entry.id   d5c3157ca35ed67c2d9594e5cba8377c
#
_cell.length_a   1.000
_cell.length_b   1.000
_cell.length_c   1.000
_cell.angle_alpha   90.00
_cell.angle_beta   90.00
_cell.angle_gamma   90.00
#
_symmetry.space_group_name_H-M   'P 1'
#
loop_
_entity.id
_entity.type
_entity.pdbx_description
1 polymer ?
#
loop_
_entity_poly.entity_id
_entity_poly.type
_entity_poly.pdbx_seq_one_letter_code
_entity_poly.pdbx_strand_id
1 'polypeptide(L)'
;MKQVPHSRYWLFGSIAASGLAWDLITKSWVFRELGYPGRSSDWSYSTPFLWGKFSFRLTTWFNQGALFGIGQGKGWLFASLSVLAVAGILYWLFVRGEARSKWLTVTLGLILAGALGNLYDRMYLHGCVDSISGEPIYGVRDFFQADIPFISWNWPLTFRLMPEYHWPIFNCADVFLVTGAIMLTIYSLVVPQSKPAADGKPAGASGKSDSAAP
;
A
#
# COMPACT_ATOMS: atom_id res chain seq x y z
N MET A 1 23.33 -2.99 20.03
CA MET A 1 22.24 -3.30 19.06
C MET A 1 22.78 -4.33 18.06
N LYS A 2 22.05 -5.42 17.76
CA LYS A 2 22.48 -6.39 16.76
C LYS A 2 22.32 -5.75 15.37
N GLN A 3 23.38 -5.73 14.59
CA GLN A 3 23.38 -5.08 13.26
C GLN A 3 22.43 -5.77 12.28
N VAL A 4 21.80 -4.99 11.40
CA VAL A 4 21.00 -5.49 10.26
C VAL A 4 21.96 -6.09 9.23
N PRO A 5 21.74 -7.35 8.77
CA PRO A 5 22.60 -7.95 7.74
C PRO A 5 22.55 -7.15 6.44
N HIS A 6 23.70 -6.95 5.79
CA HIS A 6 23.79 -6.21 4.52
C HIS A 6 22.88 -6.77 3.42
N SER A 7 22.65 -8.09 3.41
CA SER A 7 21.73 -8.74 2.48
C SER A 7 20.29 -8.23 2.57
N ARG A 8 19.89 -7.64 3.69
CA ARG A 8 18.54 -7.07 3.87
C ARG A 8 18.37 -5.73 3.15
N TYR A 9 19.41 -4.92 3.10
CA TYR A 9 19.40 -3.67 2.33
C TYR A 9 19.23 -3.97 0.83
N TRP A 10 19.97 -4.97 0.33
CA TRP A 10 19.83 -5.41 -1.07
C TRP A 10 18.46 -6.01 -1.36
N LEU A 11 17.96 -6.89 -0.47
CA LEU A 11 16.63 -7.49 -0.62
C LEU A 11 15.52 -6.42 -0.64
N PHE A 12 15.56 -5.49 0.28
CA PHE A 12 14.60 -4.37 0.37
C PHE A 12 14.68 -3.48 -0.87
N GLY A 13 15.88 -3.04 -1.22
CA GLY A 13 16.11 -2.16 -2.37
C GLY A 13 15.72 -2.79 -3.70
N SER A 14 16.03 -4.08 -3.91
CA SER A 14 15.65 -4.80 -5.14
C SER A 14 14.14 -4.96 -5.27
N ILE A 15 13.43 -5.30 -4.18
CA ILE A 15 11.95 -5.41 -4.20
C ILE A 15 11.33 -4.05 -4.47
N ALA A 16 11.75 -3.01 -3.76
CA ALA A 16 11.23 -1.67 -3.92
C ALA A 16 11.49 -1.13 -5.34
N ALA A 17 12.71 -1.28 -5.85
CA ALA A 17 13.08 -0.80 -7.19
C ALA A 17 12.39 -1.59 -8.31
N SER A 18 12.34 -2.92 -8.22
CA SER A 18 11.68 -3.75 -9.24
C SER A 18 10.18 -3.55 -9.26
N GLY A 19 9.54 -3.45 -8.07
CA GLY A 19 8.11 -3.17 -7.97
C GLY A 19 7.74 -1.79 -8.49
N LEU A 20 8.52 -0.75 -8.14
CA LEU A 20 8.34 0.60 -8.68
C LEU A 20 8.52 0.61 -10.20
N ALA A 21 9.57 -0.01 -10.73
CA ALA A 21 9.81 -0.08 -12.17
C ALA A 21 8.65 -0.78 -12.89
N TRP A 22 8.16 -1.90 -12.34
CA TRP A 22 7.02 -2.62 -12.89
C TRP A 22 5.76 -1.76 -12.94
N ASP A 23 5.43 -1.05 -11.85
CA ASP A 23 4.27 -0.15 -11.80
C ASP A 23 4.38 0.96 -12.85
N LEU A 24 5.52 1.64 -12.92
CA LEU A 24 5.71 2.74 -13.87
C LEU A 24 5.71 2.27 -15.33
N ILE A 25 6.29 1.10 -15.61
CA ILE A 25 6.32 0.52 -16.97
C ILE A 25 4.89 0.14 -17.41
N THR A 26 4.14 -0.56 -16.55
CA THR A 26 2.77 -0.98 -16.87
C THR A 26 1.83 0.21 -17.04
N LYS A 27 1.90 1.21 -16.17
CA LYS A 27 1.14 2.47 -16.31
C LYS A 27 1.47 3.17 -17.62
N SER A 28 2.75 3.33 -17.93
CA SER A 28 3.19 4.01 -19.14
C SER A 28 2.81 3.24 -20.41
N TRP A 29 2.90 1.92 -20.37
CA TRP A 29 2.50 1.07 -21.47
C TRP A 29 1.00 1.17 -21.73
N VAL A 30 0.15 0.95 -20.72
CA VAL A 30 -1.32 0.97 -20.90
C VAL A 30 -1.81 2.35 -21.36
N PHE A 31 -1.31 3.43 -20.75
CA PHE A 31 -1.72 4.80 -21.10
C PHE A 31 -1.24 5.23 -22.50
N ARG A 32 -0.12 4.68 -22.98
CA ARG A 32 0.34 4.91 -24.34
C ARG A 32 -0.50 4.13 -25.37
N GLU A 33 -0.81 2.85 -25.10
CA GLU A 33 -1.53 1.99 -26.05
C GLU A 33 -3.02 2.36 -26.15
N LEU A 34 -3.67 2.62 -25.04
CA LEU A 34 -5.10 2.92 -25.02
C LEU A 34 -5.40 4.42 -25.17
N GLY A 35 -4.44 5.29 -24.83
CA GLY A 35 -4.70 6.71 -24.67
C GLY A 35 -5.53 7.03 -23.43
N TYR A 36 -5.88 8.30 -23.24
CA TYR A 36 -6.73 8.80 -22.16
C TYR A 36 -7.47 10.07 -22.63
N PRO A 37 -8.53 10.58 -21.91
CA PRO A 37 -9.12 9.99 -20.72
C PRO A 37 -10.15 8.90 -21.02
N GLY A 38 -10.35 7.99 -20.04
CA GLY A 38 -11.49 7.07 -20.02
C GLY A 38 -11.56 6.05 -21.17
N ARG A 39 -10.43 5.65 -21.73
CA ARG A 39 -10.35 4.65 -22.79
C ARG A 39 -10.30 3.24 -22.21
N SER A 40 -10.98 2.30 -22.87
CA SER A 40 -10.95 0.88 -22.50
C SER A 40 -10.44 0.05 -23.66
N SER A 41 -9.80 -1.08 -23.35
CA SER A 41 -9.39 -2.06 -24.35
C SER A 41 -10.61 -2.74 -24.98
N ASP A 42 -10.51 -3.10 -26.24
CA ASP A 42 -11.48 -3.97 -26.91
C ASP A 42 -11.44 -5.39 -26.34
N TRP A 43 -10.29 -5.77 -25.78
CA TRP A 43 -10.09 -7.04 -25.09
C TRP A 43 -10.72 -7.01 -23.71
N SER A 44 -11.53 -8.03 -23.40
CA SER A 44 -12.02 -8.29 -22.04
C SER A 44 -11.98 -9.79 -21.77
N TYR A 45 -11.54 -10.16 -20.58
CA TYR A 45 -11.66 -11.53 -20.08
C TYR A 45 -12.90 -11.64 -19.20
N SER A 46 -13.64 -12.73 -19.34
CA SER A 46 -14.82 -12.94 -18.53
C SER A 46 -15.06 -14.44 -18.32
N THR A 47 -15.33 -14.83 -17.10
CA THR A 47 -15.56 -16.22 -16.68
C THR A 47 -16.67 -16.31 -15.64
N PRO A 48 -17.45 -17.40 -15.63
CA PRO A 48 -18.34 -17.66 -14.50
C PRO A 48 -17.54 -17.74 -13.20
N PHE A 49 -18.02 -17.08 -12.16
CA PHE A 49 -17.39 -17.11 -10.85
C PHE A 49 -18.45 -17.04 -9.76
N LEU A 50 -18.52 -18.05 -8.89
CA LEU A 50 -19.53 -18.17 -7.84
C LEU A 50 -20.95 -17.97 -8.39
N TRP A 51 -21.65 -16.94 -7.95
CA TRP A 51 -23.04 -16.64 -8.32
C TRP A 51 -23.19 -15.63 -9.47
N GLY A 52 -22.12 -15.35 -10.22
CA GLY A 52 -22.15 -14.36 -11.29
C GLY A 52 -21.01 -14.54 -12.26
N LYS A 53 -20.60 -13.45 -12.86
CA LYS A 53 -19.57 -13.42 -13.89
C LYS A 53 -18.46 -12.47 -13.47
N PHE A 54 -17.26 -12.99 -13.25
CA PHE A 54 -16.05 -12.17 -13.11
C PHE A 54 -15.69 -11.61 -14.48
N SER A 55 -15.44 -10.33 -14.58
CA SER A 55 -14.87 -9.72 -15.79
C SER A 55 -13.65 -8.87 -15.46
N PHE A 56 -12.72 -8.81 -16.40
CA PHE A 56 -11.48 -8.07 -16.29
C PHE A 56 -11.14 -7.42 -17.62
N ARG A 57 -10.76 -6.14 -17.58
CA ARG A 57 -10.29 -5.40 -18.76
C ARG A 57 -9.29 -4.33 -18.37
N LEU A 58 -8.53 -3.82 -19.35
CA LEU A 58 -7.71 -2.64 -19.17
C LEU A 58 -8.53 -1.39 -19.54
N THR A 59 -8.35 -0.35 -18.75
CA THR A 59 -8.94 0.97 -18.98
C THR A 59 -7.97 2.04 -18.53
N THR A 60 -8.17 3.29 -18.92
CA THR A 60 -7.34 4.40 -18.44
C THR A 60 -8.18 5.34 -17.60
N TRP A 61 -7.74 5.56 -16.37
CA TRP A 61 -8.41 6.45 -15.43
C TRP A 61 -7.41 7.21 -14.59
N PHE A 62 -7.67 8.51 -14.35
CA PHE A 62 -6.88 9.31 -13.41
C PHE A 62 -7.61 9.43 -12.07
N ASN A 63 -7.04 8.83 -11.05
CA ASN A 63 -7.56 8.88 -9.69
C ASN A 63 -6.96 10.08 -8.94
N GLN A 64 -7.73 11.14 -8.79
CA GLN A 64 -7.31 12.38 -8.10
C GLN A 64 -7.60 12.36 -6.59
N GLY A 65 -8.16 11.28 -6.07
CA GLY A 65 -8.50 11.12 -4.66
C GLY A 65 -7.86 9.89 -4.02
N ALA A 66 -8.46 9.45 -2.90
CA ALA A 66 -8.29 8.13 -2.33
C ALA A 66 -9.36 7.18 -2.87
N LEU A 67 -9.49 6.00 -2.25
CA LEU A 67 -10.57 5.05 -2.54
C LEU A 67 -11.94 5.75 -2.57
N PHE A 68 -12.76 5.44 -3.58
CA PHE A 68 -14.13 5.95 -3.73
C PHE A 68 -14.25 7.47 -3.93
N GLY A 69 -13.21 8.13 -4.45
CA GLY A 69 -13.25 9.58 -4.73
C GLY A 69 -13.15 10.47 -3.47
N ILE A 70 -12.88 9.90 -2.29
CA ILE A 70 -12.65 10.66 -1.07
C ILE A 70 -11.42 11.55 -1.27
N GLY A 71 -11.56 12.86 -1.02
CA GLY A 71 -10.46 13.82 -1.09
C GLY A 71 -10.03 14.19 -2.51
N GLN A 72 -10.93 14.16 -3.49
CA GLN A 72 -10.67 14.69 -4.84
C GLN A 72 -10.08 16.11 -4.76
N GLY A 73 -9.08 16.40 -5.59
CA GLY A 73 -8.37 17.68 -5.57
C GLY A 73 -7.35 17.87 -4.44
N LYS A 74 -7.25 16.92 -3.47
CA LYS A 74 -6.28 16.95 -2.38
C LYS A 74 -5.06 16.06 -2.64
N GLY A 75 -4.61 15.95 -3.89
CA GLY A 75 -3.45 15.14 -4.29
C GLY A 75 -2.19 15.40 -3.45
N TRP A 76 -1.96 16.67 -3.07
CA TRP A 76 -0.86 17.08 -2.20
C TRP A 76 -0.89 16.43 -0.81
N LEU A 77 -2.09 16.22 -0.23
CA LEU A 77 -2.24 15.55 1.06
C LEU A 77 -1.82 14.08 0.97
N PHE A 78 -2.26 13.38 -0.08
CA PHE A 78 -1.88 11.98 -0.31
C PHE A 78 -0.40 11.84 -0.65
N ALA A 79 0.18 12.80 -1.39
CA ALA A 79 1.61 12.85 -1.62
C ALA A 79 2.39 13.01 -0.31
N SER A 80 1.97 13.94 0.57
CA SER A 80 2.61 14.14 1.88
C SER A 80 2.51 12.89 2.76
N LEU A 81 1.35 12.24 2.82
CA LEU A 81 1.18 10.99 3.56
C LEU A 81 2.07 9.87 3.01
N SER A 82 2.24 9.79 1.68
CA SER A 82 3.15 8.82 1.06
C SER A 82 4.61 9.09 1.46
N VAL A 83 5.05 10.34 1.49
CA VAL A 83 6.41 10.71 1.94
C VAL A 83 6.62 10.33 3.41
N LEU A 84 5.65 10.62 4.28
CA LEU A 84 5.71 10.24 5.69
C LEU A 84 5.75 8.72 5.87
N ALA A 85 4.97 7.96 5.08
CA ALA A 85 5.00 6.51 5.10
C ALA A 85 6.38 5.97 4.69
N VAL A 86 6.96 6.50 3.62
CA VAL A 86 8.33 6.16 3.16
C VAL A 86 9.35 6.40 4.27
N ALA A 87 9.33 7.59 4.87
CA ALA A 87 10.25 7.95 5.96
C ALA A 87 10.07 7.02 7.17
N GLY A 88 8.81 6.73 7.55
CA GLY A 88 8.48 5.80 8.64
C GLY A 88 8.98 4.38 8.38
N ILE A 89 8.82 3.87 7.16
CA ILE A 89 9.30 2.56 6.74
C ILE A 89 10.83 2.47 6.89
N LEU A 90 11.55 3.43 6.34
CA LEU A 90 13.01 3.46 6.40
C LEU A 90 13.51 3.57 7.83
N TYR A 91 12.90 4.43 8.64
CA TYR A 91 13.22 4.56 10.06
C TYR A 91 12.99 3.23 10.80
N TRP A 92 11.82 2.61 10.64
CA TRP A 92 11.47 1.39 11.36
C TRP A 92 12.36 0.22 10.95
N LEU A 93 12.58 0.02 9.65
CA LEU A 93 13.41 -1.09 9.17
C LEU A 93 14.87 -0.95 9.59
N PHE A 94 15.47 0.20 9.35
CA PHE A 94 16.91 0.35 9.42
C PHE A 94 17.40 1.01 10.69
N VAL A 95 16.71 2.03 11.19
CA VAL A 95 17.10 2.70 12.45
C VAL A 95 16.68 1.86 13.67
N ARG A 96 15.46 1.34 13.67
CA ARG A 96 14.98 0.44 14.75
C ARG A 96 15.52 -1.00 14.59
N GLY A 97 16.05 -1.34 13.41
CA GLY A 97 16.69 -2.63 13.14
C GLY A 97 15.72 -3.79 12.87
N GLU A 98 14.47 -3.52 12.53
CA GLU A 98 13.44 -4.53 12.24
C GLU A 98 13.68 -5.26 10.90
N ALA A 99 14.55 -4.75 10.05
CA ALA A 99 14.98 -5.42 8.82
C ALA A 99 15.73 -6.76 9.05
N ARG A 100 15.93 -7.19 10.28
CA ARG A 100 16.40 -8.56 10.60
C ARG A 100 15.39 -9.61 10.17
N SER A 101 14.08 -9.32 10.25
CA SER A 101 13.03 -10.17 9.72
C SER A 101 13.01 -10.09 8.20
N LYS A 102 13.22 -11.23 7.53
CA LYS A 102 13.05 -11.31 6.06
C LYS A 102 11.62 -10.95 5.67
N TRP A 103 10.65 -11.43 6.44
CA TRP A 103 9.24 -11.17 6.21
C TRP A 103 8.95 -9.67 6.20
N LEU A 104 9.34 -8.94 7.25
CA LEU A 104 9.16 -7.48 7.31
C LEU A 104 9.92 -6.75 6.20
N THR A 105 11.12 -7.21 5.86
CA THR A 105 11.91 -6.62 4.76
C THR A 105 11.17 -6.71 3.43
N VAL A 106 10.60 -7.89 3.11
CA VAL A 106 9.81 -8.10 1.88
C VAL A 106 8.51 -7.27 1.93
N THR A 107 7.77 -7.39 3.03
CA THR A 107 6.51 -6.69 3.25
C THR A 107 6.63 -5.19 3.05
N LEU A 108 7.61 -4.57 3.72
CA LEU A 108 7.78 -3.13 3.66
C LEU A 108 8.44 -2.68 2.34
N GLY A 109 9.19 -3.56 1.67
CA GLY A 109 9.68 -3.33 0.31
C GLY A 109 8.53 -3.22 -0.71
N LEU A 110 7.52 -4.09 -0.60
CA LEU A 110 6.31 -4.02 -1.42
C LEU A 110 5.51 -2.74 -1.13
N ILE A 111 5.29 -2.43 0.15
CA ILE A 111 4.59 -1.20 0.54
C ILE A 111 5.33 0.04 -0.01
N LEU A 112 6.66 0.05 0.09
CA LEU A 112 7.46 1.15 -0.47
C LEU A 112 7.32 1.27 -1.98
N ALA A 113 7.38 0.14 -2.71
CA ALA A 113 7.20 0.13 -4.17
C ALA A 113 5.88 0.78 -4.58
N GLY A 114 4.77 0.35 -3.95
CA GLY A 114 3.44 0.89 -4.24
C GLY A 114 3.29 2.36 -3.82
N ALA A 115 3.82 2.74 -2.65
CA ALA A 115 3.79 4.12 -2.19
C ALA A 115 4.54 5.06 -3.14
N LEU A 116 5.74 4.67 -3.61
CA LEU A 116 6.53 5.45 -4.54
C LEU A 116 5.90 5.52 -5.93
N GLY A 117 5.29 4.42 -6.43
CA GLY A 117 4.60 4.39 -7.71
C GLY A 117 3.42 5.37 -7.77
N ASN A 118 2.59 5.36 -6.74
CA ASN A 118 1.47 6.29 -6.63
C ASN A 118 1.90 7.72 -6.29
N LEU A 119 3.01 7.91 -5.56
CA LEU A 119 3.61 9.22 -5.31
C LEU A 119 4.14 9.86 -6.60
N TYR A 120 4.84 9.08 -7.44
CA TYR A 120 5.35 9.51 -8.75
C TYR A 120 4.25 10.18 -9.58
N ASP A 121 3.08 9.53 -9.65
CA ASP A 121 1.95 10.05 -10.41
C ASP A 121 1.36 11.32 -9.77
N ARG A 122 1.20 11.37 -8.45
CA ARG A 122 0.68 12.55 -7.73
C ARG A 122 1.59 13.77 -7.81
N MET A 123 2.89 13.55 -8.01
CA MET A 123 3.84 14.63 -8.24
C MET A 123 3.92 15.08 -9.72
N TYR A 124 3.00 14.60 -10.56
CA TYR A 124 2.95 14.92 -12.00
C TYR A 124 4.22 14.49 -12.78
N LEU A 125 4.99 13.52 -12.29
CA LEU A 125 6.21 13.08 -12.97
C LEU A 125 5.93 12.26 -14.26
N HIS A 126 4.68 11.88 -14.50
CA HIS A 126 4.23 11.26 -15.74
C HIS A 126 4.02 12.25 -16.90
N GLY A 127 3.87 13.56 -16.63
CA GLY A 127 3.73 14.62 -17.64
C GLY A 127 2.42 14.61 -18.44
N CYS A 128 1.37 13.87 -18.00
CA CYS A 128 0.09 13.83 -18.70
C CYS A 128 -0.70 15.12 -18.50
N VAL A 129 -1.28 15.65 -19.58
CA VAL A 129 -2.12 16.85 -19.56
C VAL A 129 -3.53 16.51 -20.03
N ASP A 130 -4.51 17.24 -19.55
CA ASP A 130 -5.88 17.13 -20.05
C ASP A 130 -5.95 17.55 -21.52
N SER A 131 -6.56 16.72 -22.35
CA SER A 131 -6.60 16.92 -23.80
C SER A 131 -7.45 18.11 -24.27
N ILE A 132 -8.32 18.64 -23.40
CA ILE A 132 -9.23 19.74 -23.69
C ILE A 132 -8.67 21.04 -23.14
N SER A 133 -8.31 21.07 -21.84
CA SER A 133 -7.84 22.28 -21.18
C SER A 133 -6.33 22.52 -21.32
N GLY A 134 -5.54 21.48 -21.62
CA GLY A 134 -4.08 21.51 -21.60
C GLY A 134 -3.47 21.55 -20.20
N GLU A 135 -4.29 21.49 -19.14
CA GLU A 135 -3.84 21.58 -17.77
C GLU A 135 -3.19 20.27 -17.27
N PRO A 136 -2.18 20.36 -16.38
CA PRO A 136 -1.56 19.18 -15.77
C PRO A 136 -2.55 18.34 -14.98
N ILE A 137 -2.54 17.01 -15.19
CA ILE A 137 -3.37 16.09 -14.44
C ILE A 137 -2.60 15.55 -13.22
N TYR A 138 -2.94 16.02 -12.02
CA TYR A 138 -2.39 15.51 -10.75
C TYR A 138 -3.22 14.33 -10.26
N GLY A 139 -3.04 13.16 -10.85
CA GLY A 139 -3.82 11.96 -10.53
C GLY A 139 -3.01 10.69 -10.72
N VAL A 140 -3.33 9.66 -9.93
CA VAL A 140 -2.75 8.33 -10.10
C VAL A 140 -3.32 7.68 -11.35
N ARG A 141 -2.46 7.09 -12.16
CA ARG A 141 -2.83 6.35 -13.37
C ARG A 141 -3.32 4.94 -13.00
N ASP A 142 -4.64 4.76 -12.95
CA ASP A 142 -5.29 3.49 -12.70
C ASP A 142 -5.73 2.85 -14.02
N PHE A 143 -5.62 1.50 -14.12
CA PHE A 143 -5.87 0.85 -15.41
C PHE A 143 -6.43 -0.58 -15.34
N PHE A 144 -6.48 -1.22 -14.18
CA PHE A 144 -7.15 -2.49 -14.00
C PHE A 144 -8.60 -2.27 -13.61
N GLN A 145 -9.54 -2.70 -14.46
CA GLN A 145 -10.95 -2.73 -14.14
C GLN A 145 -11.39 -4.18 -13.95
N ALA A 146 -11.91 -4.49 -12.76
CA ALA A 146 -12.43 -5.81 -12.42
C ALA A 146 -13.87 -5.67 -11.90
N ASP A 147 -14.77 -6.50 -12.44
CA ASP A 147 -16.14 -6.63 -11.94
C ASP A 147 -16.26 -7.98 -11.23
N ILE A 148 -16.49 -7.94 -9.91
CA ILE A 148 -16.54 -9.12 -9.07
C ILE A 148 -17.96 -9.29 -8.55
N PRO A 149 -18.68 -10.35 -8.94
CA PRO A 149 -20.14 -10.45 -8.74
C PRO A 149 -20.59 -10.43 -7.28
N PHE A 150 -19.77 -10.95 -6.36
CA PHE A 150 -20.13 -10.94 -4.94
C PHE A 150 -19.95 -9.57 -4.26
N ILE A 151 -19.23 -8.64 -4.90
CA ILE A 151 -19.04 -7.27 -4.43
C ILE A 151 -20.15 -6.37 -4.97
N SER A 152 -20.70 -6.69 -6.14
CA SER A 152 -21.87 -6.00 -6.71
C SER A 152 -23.20 -6.43 -6.08
N TRP A 153 -23.17 -7.40 -5.12
CA TRP A 153 -24.38 -7.87 -4.47
C TRP A 153 -24.93 -6.82 -3.51
N ASN A 154 -26.23 -6.51 -3.70
CA ASN A 154 -27.03 -5.62 -2.85
C ASN A 154 -27.00 -6.06 -1.37
N TRP A 155 -26.00 -5.63 -0.62
CA TRP A 155 -25.99 -5.81 0.82
C TRP A 155 -27.05 -4.87 1.44
N PRO A 156 -28.04 -5.37 2.21
CA PRO A 156 -29.23 -4.61 2.55
C PRO A 156 -29.01 -3.34 3.39
N LEU A 157 -27.84 -3.17 4.02
CA LEU A 157 -27.61 -2.05 4.94
C LEU A 157 -26.89 -0.83 4.35
N THR A 158 -26.17 -0.96 3.24
CA THR A 158 -25.29 0.11 2.73
C THR A 158 -25.64 0.61 1.33
N PHE A 159 -26.50 -0.05 0.57
CA PHE A 159 -26.48 0.00 -0.90
C PHE A 159 -27.76 0.46 -1.61
N ARG A 160 -28.74 0.98 -0.91
CA ARG A 160 -29.85 1.69 -1.58
C ARG A 160 -29.42 2.98 -2.32
N LEU A 161 -28.17 3.40 -2.12
CA LEU A 161 -27.62 4.63 -2.71
C LEU A 161 -26.66 4.38 -3.89
N MET A 162 -26.28 3.12 -4.19
CA MET A 162 -25.39 2.79 -5.30
C MET A 162 -25.90 1.56 -6.07
N PRO A 163 -26.72 1.75 -7.11
CA PRO A 163 -27.37 0.65 -7.82
C PRO A 163 -26.41 -0.29 -8.60
N GLU A 164 -25.21 0.16 -8.95
CA GLU A 164 -24.18 -0.63 -9.63
C GLU A 164 -22.82 -0.34 -9.00
N TYR A 165 -22.37 -1.24 -8.13
CA TYR A 165 -21.07 -1.11 -7.51
C TYR A 165 -20.03 -1.91 -8.32
N HIS A 166 -19.16 -1.20 -9.03
CA HIS A 166 -17.97 -1.75 -9.66
C HIS A 166 -16.78 -1.66 -8.71
N TRP A 167 -15.89 -2.65 -8.74
CA TRP A 167 -14.63 -2.54 -8.02
C TRP A 167 -13.88 -1.32 -8.52
N PRO A 168 -13.32 -0.48 -7.64
CA PRO A 168 -12.55 0.69 -8.07
C PRO A 168 -11.45 0.27 -9.05
N ILE A 169 -11.24 1.07 -10.08
CA ILE A 169 -10.13 0.88 -10.99
C ILE A 169 -8.82 1.06 -10.19
N PHE A 170 -7.85 0.18 -10.40
CA PHE A 170 -6.60 0.14 -9.64
C PHE A 170 -5.39 -0.12 -10.54
N ASN A 171 -4.20 -0.13 -9.97
CA ASN A 171 -2.93 -0.33 -10.66
C ASN A 171 -2.02 -1.33 -9.92
N CYS A 172 -0.80 -1.57 -10.43
CA CYS A 172 0.15 -2.49 -9.80
C CYS A 172 0.63 -1.99 -8.43
N ALA A 173 0.79 -0.68 -8.23
CA ALA A 173 1.17 -0.12 -6.94
C ALA A 173 0.13 -0.45 -5.86
N ASP A 174 -1.16 -0.43 -6.18
CA ASP A 174 -2.22 -0.79 -5.24
C ASP A 174 -2.18 -2.28 -4.86
N VAL A 175 -1.87 -3.16 -5.83
CA VAL A 175 -1.64 -4.59 -5.55
C VAL A 175 -0.48 -4.76 -4.57
N PHE A 176 0.63 -4.04 -4.75
CA PHE A 176 1.77 -4.11 -3.83
C PHE A 176 1.42 -3.58 -2.44
N LEU A 177 0.67 -2.47 -2.36
CA LEU A 177 0.22 -1.90 -1.08
C LEU A 177 -0.70 -2.87 -0.32
N VAL A 178 -1.71 -3.43 -1.00
CA VAL A 178 -2.66 -4.37 -0.39
C VAL A 178 -1.95 -5.66 0.03
N THR A 179 -1.11 -6.23 -0.83
CA THR A 179 -0.33 -7.43 -0.51
C THR A 179 0.57 -7.19 0.69
N GLY A 180 1.28 -6.07 0.72
CA GLY A 180 2.12 -5.68 1.83
C GLY A 180 1.32 -5.46 3.13
N ALA A 181 0.15 -4.82 3.06
CA ALA A 181 -0.72 -4.64 4.22
C ALA A 181 -1.24 -5.98 4.78
N ILE A 182 -1.65 -6.90 3.92
CA ILE A 182 -2.06 -8.27 4.33
C ILE A 182 -0.89 -8.99 5.00
N MET A 183 0.31 -8.96 4.38
CA MET A 183 1.50 -9.59 4.95
C MET A 183 1.89 -8.99 6.31
N LEU A 184 1.76 -7.67 6.48
CA LEU A 184 2.02 -7.00 7.75
C LEU A 184 1.02 -7.41 8.82
N THR A 185 -0.25 -7.51 8.46
CA THR A 185 -1.32 -7.97 9.35
C THR A 185 -1.07 -9.40 9.81
N ILE A 186 -0.77 -10.32 8.87
CA ILE A 186 -0.43 -11.70 9.21
C ILE A 186 0.79 -11.74 10.16
N TYR A 187 1.82 -10.96 9.88
CA TYR A 187 3.00 -10.87 10.74
C TYR A 187 2.64 -10.43 12.17
N SER A 188 1.79 -9.41 12.32
CA SER A 188 1.37 -8.90 13.63
C SER A 188 0.55 -9.89 14.43
N LEU A 189 -0.20 -10.78 13.76
CA LEU A 189 -1.02 -11.81 14.41
C LEU A 189 -0.21 -13.06 14.79
N VAL A 190 0.80 -13.42 13.99
CA VAL A 190 1.55 -14.67 14.14
C VAL A 190 2.81 -14.51 15.02
N VAL A 191 3.47 -13.36 14.93
CA VAL A 191 4.71 -13.14 15.70
C VAL A 191 4.38 -12.59 17.08
N PRO A 192 4.70 -13.33 18.18
CA PRO A 192 4.46 -12.86 19.53
C PRO A 192 5.20 -11.54 19.77
N GLN A 193 4.47 -10.53 20.20
CA GLN A 193 5.06 -9.28 20.67
C GLN A 193 5.80 -9.57 21.98
N SER A 194 7.11 -9.35 22.03
CA SER A 194 7.84 -9.39 23.29
C SER A 194 7.25 -8.33 24.22
N LYS A 195 6.64 -8.76 25.34
CA LYS A 195 6.18 -7.83 26.37
C LYS A 195 7.36 -6.94 26.79
N PRO A 196 7.17 -5.62 26.93
CA PRO A 196 8.17 -4.79 27.58
C PRO A 196 8.54 -5.44 28.90
N ALA A 197 9.85 -5.59 29.21
CA ALA A 197 10.31 -6.06 30.50
C ALA A 197 9.65 -5.15 31.56
N ALA A 198 8.85 -5.74 32.44
CA ALA A 198 8.31 -5.02 33.57
C ALA A 198 9.51 -4.43 34.33
N ASP A 199 9.53 -3.11 34.47
CA ASP A 199 10.56 -2.40 35.21
C ASP A 199 10.76 -3.08 36.55
N GLY A 200 12.00 -3.57 36.73
CA GLY A 200 12.39 -4.28 37.95
C GLY A 200 12.12 -3.41 39.17
N LYS A 201 11.15 -3.81 39.96
CA LYS A 201 10.94 -3.29 41.30
C LYS A 201 12.23 -3.54 42.07
N PRO A 202 12.89 -2.53 42.65
CA PRO A 202 14.08 -2.78 43.45
C PRO A 202 13.70 -3.67 44.64
N ALA A 203 14.39 -4.79 44.77
CA ALA A 203 14.27 -5.68 45.94
C ALA A 203 14.57 -4.88 47.19
N GLY A 204 13.56 -4.77 48.03
CA GLY A 204 13.66 -4.06 49.30
C GLY A 204 14.79 -4.61 50.17
N ALA A 205 15.62 -3.73 50.64
CA ALA A 205 16.64 -3.99 51.66
C ALA A 205 15.95 -4.53 52.93
N SER A 206 16.12 -5.81 53.20
CA SER A 206 15.80 -6.43 54.46
C SER A 206 16.83 -5.95 55.50
N GLY A 207 16.46 -4.96 56.31
CA GLY A 207 17.24 -4.56 57.48
C GLY A 207 17.25 -5.70 58.49
N LYS A 208 18.40 -6.29 58.74
CA LYS A 208 18.66 -7.05 59.97
C LYS A 208 18.89 -6.06 61.10
N SER A 209 17.99 -6.04 62.08
CA SER A 209 18.23 -5.46 63.41
C SER A 209 18.81 -6.56 64.27
N ASP A 210 20.11 -6.55 64.48
CA ASP A 210 20.73 -7.26 65.63
C ASP A 210 20.50 -6.44 66.90
N SER A 211 19.68 -6.95 67.82
CA SER A 211 19.61 -6.51 69.19
C SER A 211 20.42 -7.48 70.04
N ALA A 212 21.60 -7.08 70.46
CA ALA A 212 22.30 -7.71 71.58
C ALA A 212 21.79 -7.08 72.87
N ALA A 213 21.45 -7.89 73.79
CA ALA A 213 21.28 -7.52 75.20
C ALA A 213 22.41 -8.11 76.06
N PRO A 214 22.74 -7.53 77.18
CA PRO A 214 23.53 -8.23 78.15
C PRO A 214 22.71 -9.19 79.03
#